data_d9bbf6aebca281abf3fb84ed264a42f1
#
_entry.id   d9bbf6aebca281abf3fb84ed264a42f1
#
_cell.length_a   1.000
_cell.length_b   1.000
_cell.length_c   1.000
_cell.angle_alpha   90.00
_cell.angle_beta   90.00
_cell.angle_gamma   90.00
#
_symmetry.space_group_name_H-M   'P 1'
#
loop_
_entity.id
_entity.type
_entity.pdbx_description
1 polymer ?
#
loop_
_entity_poly.entity_id
_entity_poly.type
_entity_poly.pdbx_seq_one_letter_code
_entity_poly.pdbx_strand_id
1 'polypeptide(L)' 'VERKLNALALRVFATGDGQELLNYLKNITLNRPLPPEASDAHLRHMEGARWLVGVIEERRQKAQRSDHAHMDAQPNTGE' A
#
# COMPACT_ATOMS: atom_id res chain seq x y z
N VAL A 1 14.66 8.45 -5.68
CA VAL A 1 14.39 7.02 -5.50
C VAL A 1 13.03 6.80 -4.87
N GLU A 2 12.74 7.54 -3.81
CA GLU A 2 11.45 7.40 -3.13
C GLU A 2 10.28 7.70 -4.06
N ARG A 3 10.37 8.79 -4.79
CA ARG A 3 9.29 9.17 -5.71
C ARG A 3 9.07 8.14 -6.80
N LYS A 4 10.17 7.59 -7.30
CA LYS A 4 10.08 6.58 -8.35
C LYS A 4 9.40 5.33 -7.83
N LEU A 5 9.79 4.88 -6.63
CA LEU A 5 9.17 3.70 -6.03
C LEU A 5 7.70 3.91 -5.74
N ASN A 6 7.36 5.10 -5.23
CA ASN A 6 5.97 5.43 -4.97
C ASN A 6 5.15 5.42 -6.26
N ALA A 7 5.70 6.00 -7.31
CA ALA A 7 5.01 6.05 -8.61
C ALA A 7 4.83 4.65 -9.19
N LEU A 8 5.86 3.79 -9.05
CA LEU A 8 5.75 2.42 -9.52
C LEU A 8 4.66 1.66 -8.78
N ALA A 9 4.60 1.82 -7.46
CA ALA A 9 3.57 1.16 -6.67
C ALA A 9 2.19 1.61 -7.11
N LEU A 10 2.01 2.90 -7.34
CA LEU A 10 0.71 3.42 -7.77
C LEU A 10 0.33 2.86 -9.14
N ARG A 11 1.27 2.89 -10.10
CA ARG A 11 0.96 2.41 -11.45
C ARG A 11 0.58 0.95 -11.49
N VAL A 12 1.32 0.12 -10.73
CA VAL A 12 1.06 -1.31 -10.72
C VAL A 12 -0.27 -1.62 -10.05
N PHE A 13 -0.54 -0.98 -8.93
CA PHE A 13 -1.70 -1.33 -8.11
C PHE A 13 -2.91 -0.43 -8.34
N ALA A 14 -2.85 0.49 -9.30
CA ALA A 14 -4.02 1.29 -9.66
C ALA A 14 -4.87 0.61 -10.72
N THR A 15 -4.32 -0.36 -11.45
CA THR A 15 -5.10 -1.12 -12.42
C THR A 15 -6.09 -2.02 -11.70
N GLY A 16 -7.12 -2.48 -12.43
CA GLY A 16 -8.08 -3.40 -11.83
C GLY A 16 -7.43 -4.67 -11.31
N ASP A 17 -6.55 -5.25 -12.12
CA ASP A 17 -5.84 -6.46 -11.72
C ASP A 17 -4.93 -6.20 -10.54
N GLY A 18 -4.24 -5.06 -10.55
CA GLY A 18 -3.35 -4.71 -9.45
C GLY A 18 -4.10 -4.52 -8.15
N GLN A 19 -5.25 -3.86 -8.20
CA GLN A 19 -6.07 -3.67 -7.01
C GLN A 19 -6.57 -5.00 -6.46
N GLU A 20 -6.98 -5.88 -7.35
CA GLU A 20 -7.44 -7.20 -6.95
C GLU A 20 -6.34 -8.01 -6.28
N LEU A 21 -5.14 -7.96 -6.85
CA LEU A 21 -4.00 -8.65 -6.27
C LEU A 21 -3.63 -8.05 -4.91
N LEU A 22 -3.61 -6.74 -4.81
CA LEU A 22 -3.28 -6.09 -3.55
C LEU A 22 -4.31 -6.41 -2.47
N ASN A 23 -5.58 -6.43 -2.83
CA ASN A 23 -6.63 -6.81 -1.89
C ASN A 23 -6.43 -8.24 -1.39
N TYR A 24 -6.05 -9.15 -2.27
CA TYR A 24 -5.73 -10.52 -1.86
C TYR A 24 -4.57 -10.53 -0.85
N LEU A 25 -3.50 -9.80 -1.16
CA LEU A 25 -2.34 -9.74 -0.26
C LEU A 25 -2.72 -9.16 1.10
N LYS A 26 -3.57 -8.14 1.12
CA LYS A 26 -4.02 -7.55 2.36
C LYS A 26 -4.89 -8.52 3.16
N ASN A 27 -5.71 -9.29 2.47
CA ASN A 27 -6.59 -10.23 3.15
C ASN A 27 -5.84 -11.37 3.82
N ILE A 28 -4.71 -11.79 3.24
CA ILE A 28 -3.93 -12.86 3.85
C ILE A 28 -2.89 -12.35 4.85
N THR A 29 -2.78 -11.03 5.02
CA THR A 29 -1.81 -10.45 5.95
C THR A 29 -2.49 -9.49 6.93
N LEU A 30 -2.75 -8.26 6.46
CA LEU A 30 -3.23 -7.19 7.34
C LEU A 30 -4.60 -7.48 7.92
N ASN A 31 -5.47 -8.08 7.13
CA ASN A 31 -6.85 -8.32 7.55
C ASN A 31 -7.08 -9.72 8.12
N ARG A 32 -6.05 -10.51 8.24
CA ARG A 32 -6.17 -11.87 8.74
C ARG A 32 -5.87 -11.91 10.23
N PRO A 33 -6.85 -12.26 11.06
CA PRO A 33 -6.58 -12.37 12.49
C PRO A 33 -5.74 -13.61 12.80
N LEU A 34 -4.92 -13.51 13.83
CA LEU A 34 -4.13 -14.64 14.30
C LEU A 34 -4.86 -15.32 15.43
N PRO A 35 -4.79 -16.65 15.50
CA PRO A 35 -5.42 -17.36 16.61
C PRO A 35 -4.69 -17.06 17.93
N PRO A 36 -5.39 -17.08 19.05
CA PRO A 36 -4.75 -16.78 20.33
C PRO A 36 -3.61 -17.72 20.67
N GLU A 37 -3.63 -18.94 20.14
CA GLU A 37 -2.61 -19.95 20.43
C GLU A 37 -1.44 -19.90 19.45
N ALA A 38 -1.36 -18.88 18.60
CA ALA A 38 -0.26 -18.78 17.65
C ALA A 38 1.07 -18.65 18.40
N SER A 39 2.10 -19.34 17.90
CA SER A 39 3.42 -19.28 18.49
C SER A 39 4.10 -17.93 18.21
N ASP A 40 5.13 -17.60 19.03
CA ASP A 40 5.89 -16.39 18.80
C ASP A 40 6.52 -16.38 17.42
N ALA A 41 7.00 -17.52 16.95
CA ALA A 41 7.61 -17.62 15.63
C ALA A 41 6.57 -17.31 14.55
N HIS A 42 5.35 -17.82 14.71
CA HIS A 42 4.28 -17.56 13.77
C HIS A 42 3.90 -16.09 13.76
N LEU A 43 3.82 -15.49 14.95
CA LEU A 43 3.51 -14.08 15.08
C LEU A 43 4.55 -13.20 14.37
N ARG A 44 5.83 -13.52 14.57
CA ARG A 44 6.92 -12.77 13.92
C ARG A 44 6.86 -12.91 12.42
N HIS A 45 6.57 -14.12 11.94
CA HIS A 45 6.46 -14.36 10.52
C HIS A 45 5.34 -13.52 9.91
N MET A 46 4.18 -13.50 10.57
CA MET A 46 3.04 -12.71 10.08
C MET A 46 3.32 -11.22 10.17
N GLU A 47 4.03 -10.78 11.20
CA GLU A 47 4.40 -9.36 11.33
C GLU A 47 5.27 -8.93 10.16
N GLY A 48 6.22 -9.78 9.76
CA GLY A 48 7.06 -9.47 8.60
C GLY A 48 6.24 -9.36 7.33
N ALA A 49 5.29 -10.29 7.13
CA ALA A 49 4.42 -10.25 5.96
C ALA A 49 3.56 -9.00 5.95
N ARG A 50 2.99 -8.65 7.10
CA ARG A 50 2.18 -7.44 7.24
C ARG A 50 2.99 -6.19 6.95
N TRP A 51 4.22 -6.17 7.45
CA TRP A 51 5.10 -5.03 7.22
C TRP A 51 5.34 -4.81 5.74
N LEU A 52 5.62 -5.87 5.00
CA LEU A 52 5.92 -5.75 3.58
C LEU A 52 4.70 -5.25 2.80
N VAL A 53 3.54 -5.83 3.05
CA VAL A 53 2.32 -5.39 2.39
C VAL A 53 1.99 -3.95 2.77
N GLY A 54 2.25 -3.61 4.03
CA GLY A 54 2.06 -2.23 4.49
C GLY A 54 2.96 -1.24 3.77
N VAL A 55 4.19 -1.64 3.46
CA VAL A 55 5.11 -0.80 2.69
C VAL A 55 4.54 -0.52 1.29
N ILE A 56 4.02 -1.56 0.63
CA ILE A 56 3.42 -1.39 -0.69
C ILE A 56 2.25 -0.41 -0.63
N GLU A 57 1.38 -0.62 0.35
CA GLU A 57 0.19 0.22 0.49
C GLU A 57 0.57 1.67 0.79
N GLU A 58 1.56 1.86 1.65
CA GLU A 58 2.00 3.20 2.02
C GLU A 58 2.59 3.94 0.82
N ARG A 59 3.40 3.26 0.02
CA ARG A 59 3.99 3.90 -1.16
C ARG A 59 2.92 4.27 -2.17
N ARG A 60 1.94 3.40 -2.36
CA ARG A 60 0.84 3.68 -3.26
C ARG A 60 0.06 4.91 -2.78
N GLN A 61 -0.22 4.97 -1.49
CA GLN A 61 -0.94 6.10 -0.91
C GLN A 61 -0.15 7.39 -0.99
N LYS A 62 1.16 7.33 -0.79
CA LYS A 62 2.00 8.53 -0.89
C LYS A 62 1.99 9.09 -2.30
N ALA A 63 2.07 8.24 -3.31
CA ALA A 63 2.01 8.69 -4.68
C ALA A 63 0.64 9.30 -5.01
N GLN A 64 -0.40 8.68 -4.50
CA GLN A 64 -1.76 9.16 -4.71
C GLN A 64 -1.98 10.52 -4.08
N ARG A 65 -1.47 10.71 -2.86
CA ARG A 65 -1.57 11.99 -2.17
C ARG A 65 -0.77 13.07 -2.88
N SER A 66 0.40 12.71 -3.38
CA SER A 66 1.26 13.64 -4.10
C SER A 66 0.60 14.12 -5.38
N ASP A 67 0.00 13.20 -6.14
CA ASP A 67 -0.73 13.56 -7.34
C ASP A 67 -1.92 14.45 -7.03
N HIS A 68 -2.63 14.12 -5.97
CA HIS A 68 -3.79 14.89 -5.57
C HIS A 68 -3.40 16.29 -5.13
N ALA A 69 -2.35 16.41 -4.35
CA ALA A 69 -1.85 17.70 -3.90
C ALA A 69 -1.38 18.54 -5.08
N HIS A 70 -0.72 17.91 -6.04
CA HIS A 70 -0.26 18.63 -7.23
C HIS A 70 -1.43 19.17 -8.03
N MET A 71 -2.47 18.38 -8.17
CA MET A 71 -3.67 18.81 -8.88
C MET A 71 -4.37 19.97 -8.16
N ASP A 72 -4.41 19.89 -6.84
CA ASP A 72 -5.02 20.94 -6.05
C ASP A 72 -4.25 22.25 -6.15
N ALA A 73 -2.93 22.16 -6.23
CA ALA A 73 -2.09 23.34 -6.31
C ALA A 73 -2.13 23.97 -7.68
N GLN A 74 -2.43 23.20 -8.67
CA GLN A 74 -2.30 23.64 -10.01
C GLN A 74 -3.26 24.70 -10.44
N PRO A 75 -4.39 24.62 -10.13
CA PRO A 75 -5.30 25.54 -10.65
C PRO A 75 -5.19 26.87 -10.17
N ASN A 76 -4.71 27.08 -9.64
CA ASN A 76 -4.71 28.24 -9.35
C ASN A 76 -4.57 29.04 -10.21
N THR A 77 -4.37 28.55 -10.75
CA THR A 77 -4.24 29.20 -11.59
C THR A 77 -5.27 29.75 -12.14
N GLY A 78 -5.64 29.74 -12.18
CA GLY A 78 -6.53 30.25 -12.70
C GLY A 78 -7.39 30.88 -12.21
N GLU A 79 -7.41 30.73 -11.65
CA GLU A 79 -8.09 31.32 -11.45
C GLU A 79 -8.06 31.96 -11.37
#